data_2b93dfdfa72891686f50ff7fbb7dcd98
#
_entry.id   2b93dfdfa72891686f50ff7fbb7dcd98
#
_cell.length_a   1.000
_cell.length_b   1.000
_cell.length_c   1.000
_cell.angle_alpha   90.00
_cell.angle_beta   90.00
_cell.angle_gamma   90.00
#
_symmetry.space_group_name_H-M   'P 1'
#
loop_
_entity.id
_entity.type
_entity.pdbx_description
1 polymer ?
#
loop_
_entity_poly.entity_id
_entity_poly.type
_entity_poly.pdbx_seq_one_letter_code
_entity_poly.pdbx_strand_id
1 'polypeptide(L)'
;MNIAYCEDEKIQLEYMEQLIKKWADEGNDTVTYFGYGSAKELLFEHPDSFPFDLLLLDIDMDGMDGMALAKEIRKKDQKLPIVFLTNRSEYVFEGYEVGALRYLLKPV
;
A
#
# COMPACT_ATOMS: atom_id res chain seq x y z
N MET A 1 -11.14 -10.52 -2.54
CA MET A 1 -9.86 -9.99 -2.00
C MET A 1 -9.85 -8.47 -2.09
N ASN A 2 -9.48 -7.82 -1.01
CA ASN A 2 -9.39 -6.36 -0.95
C ASN A 2 -7.93 -5.93 -0.99
N ILE A 3 -7.56 -5.16 -2.01
CA ILE A 3 -6.20 -4.65 -2.17
C ILE A 3 -6.24 -3.13 -2.12
N ALA A 4 -5.45 -2.54 -1.24
CA ALA A 4 -5.31 -1.10 -1.13
C ALA A 4 -3.93 -0.65 -1.60
N TYR A 5 -3.86 0.54 -2.19
CA TYR A 5 -2.61 1.17 -2.58
C TYR A 5 -2.63 2.62 -2.15
N CYS A 6 -1.60 3.04 -1.42
CA CYS A 6 -1.44 4.41 -0.97
C CYS A 6 -0.28 5.05 -1.75
N GLU A 7 -0.59 6.04 -2.58
CA GLU A 7 0.32 6.69 -3.50
C GLU A 7 -0.21 8.07 -3.84
N ASP A 8 0.59 9.11 -3.74
CA ASP A 8 0.10 10.46 -3.99
C ASP A 8 0.08 10.88 -5.47
N GLU A 9 0.69 10.11 -6.36
CA GLU A 9 0.60 10.36 -7.80
C GLU A 9 -0.61 9.65 -8.38
N LYS A 10 -1.59 10.43 -8.80
CA LYS A 10 -2.86 9.93 -9.33
C LYS A 10 -2.68 8.97 -10.50
N ILE A 11 -1.74 9.27 -11.40
CA ILE A 11 -1.47 8.42 -12.56
C ILE A 11 -1.02 7.03 -12.12
N GLN A 12 -0.18 6.94 -11.10
CA GLN A 12 0.28 5.67 -10.58
C GLN A 12 -0.84 4.88 -9.91
N LEU A 13 -1.74 5.55 -9.18
CA LEU A 13 -2.92 4.90 -8.60
C LEU A 13 -3.81 4.30 -9.68
N GLU A 14 -4.08 5.05 -10.74
CA GLU A 14 -4.92 4.59 -11.85
C GLU A 14 -4.27 3.44 -12.61
N TYR A 15 -2.98 3.51 -12.85
CA TYR A 15 -2.24 2.46 -13.52
C TYR A 15 -2.30 1.15 -12.72
N MET A 16 -2.10 1.22 -11.42
CA MET A 16 -2.16 0.04 -10.55
C MET A 16 -3.56 -0.55 -10.54
N GLU A 17 -4.59 0.28 -10.53
CA GLU A 17 -5.97 -0.18 -10.58
C GLU A 17 -6.22 -1.01 -11.83
N GLN A 18 -5.75 -0.54 -12.99
CA GLN A 18 -5.91 -1.25 -14.26
C GLN A 18 -5.14 -2.57 -14.26
N LEU A 19 -3.92 -2.58 -13.73
CA LEU A 19 -3.12 -3.80 -13.65
C LEU A 19 -3.80 -4.86 -12.77
N ILE A 20 -4.31 -4.45 -11.63
CA ILE A 20 -4.96 -5.36 -10.68
C ILE A 20 -6.26 -5.91 -11.28
N LYS A 21 -7.04 -5.07 -11.94
CA LYS A 21 -8.27 -5.50 -12.60
C LYS A 21 -7.99 -6.50 -13.72
N LYS A 22 -6.99 -6.24 -14.54
CA LYS A 22 -6.59 -7.13 -15.61
C LYS A 22 -6.14 -8.48 -15.06
N TRP A 23 -5.32 -8.47 -14.04
CA TRP A 23 -4.85 -9.68 -13.37
C TRP A 23 -6.02 -10.50 -12.79
N ALA A 24 -6.96 -9.82 -12.15
CA ALA A 24 -8.14 -10.47 -11.57
C ALA A 24 -9.01 -11.11 -12.64
N ASP A 25 -9.24 -10.40 -13.75
CA ASP A 25 -10.05 -10.93 -14.87
C ASP A 25 -9.42 -12.16 -15.50
N GLU A 26 -8.10 -12.14 -15.72
CA GLU A 26 -7.37 -13.26 -16.30
C GLU A 26 -7.41 -14.50 -15.40
N GLY A 27 -7.40 -14.31 -14.08
CA GLY A 27 -7.45 -15.40 -13.11
C GLY A 27 -8.84 -15.78 -12.64
N ASN A 28 -9.88 -15.12 -13.13
CA ASN A 28 -11.27 -15.26 -12.66
C ASN A 28 -11.39 -14.96 -11.15
N ASP A 29 -10.55 -14.06 -10.64
CA ASP A 29 -10.58 -13.66 -9.25
C ASP A 29 -11.46 -12.43 -9.05
N THR A 30 -12.07 -12.31 -7.88
CA THR A 30 -12.81 -11.12 -7.48
C THR A 30 -11.91 -10.27 -6.60
N VAL A 31 -11.53 -9.09 -7.10
CA VAL A 31 -10.68 -8.15 -6.37
C VAL A 31 -11.36 -6.79 -6.30
N THR A 32 -11.40 -6.21 -5.11
CA THR A 32 -11.81 -4.82 -4.92
C THR A 32 -10.56 -3.99 -4.66
N TYR A 33 -10.39 -2.93 -5.45
CA TYR A 33 -9.24 -2.04 -5.34
C TYR A 33 -9.62 -0.76 -4.61
N PHE A 34 -8.77 -0.35 -3.66
CA PHE A 34 -8.92 0.88 -2.89
C PHE A 34 -7.68 1.75 -3.07
N GLY A 35 -7.81 2.87 -3.76
CA GLY A 35 -6.71 3.81 -3.95
C GLY A 35 -6.81 4.99 -2.99
N TYR A 36 -5.70 5.32 -2.33
CA TYR A 36 -5.61 6.46 -1.41
C TYR A 36 -4.49 7.38 -1.86
N GLY A 37 -4.81 8.66 -1.99
CA GLY A 37 -3.84 9.67 -2.44
C GLY A 37 -2.93 10.20 -1.34
N SER A 38 -3.16 9.80 -0.09
CA SER A 38 -2.34 10.22 1.04
C SER A 38 -2.51 9.26 2.21
N ALA A 39 -1.52 9.25 3.10
CA ALA A 39 -1.61 8.49 4.35
C ALA A 39 -2.77 8.99 5.21
N LYS A 40 -2.97 10.30 5.24
CA LYS A 40 -4.04 10.93 6.02
C LYS A 40 -5.42 10.47 5.56
N GLU A 41 -5.63 10.36 4.26
CA GLU A 41 -6.89 9.88 3.69
C GLU A 41 -7.18 8.43 4.14
N LEU A 42 -6.18 7.56 4.04
CA LEU A 42 -6.33 6.17 4.46
C LEU A 42 -6.67 6.07 5.94
N LEU A 43 -5.94 6.78 6.79
CA LEU A 43 -6.18 6.76 8.24
C LEU A 43 -7.50 7.39 8.63
N PHE A 44 -7.96 8.39 7.87
CA PHE A 44 -9.25 9.02 8.11
C PHE A 44 -10.40 8.03 7.86
N GLU A 45 -10.32 7.27 6.77
CA GLU A 45 -11.36 6.29 6.44
C GLU A 45 -11.29 5.05 7.31
N HIS A 46 -10.11 4.69 7.82
CA HIS A 46 -9.88 3.48 8.60
C HIS A 46 -9.12 3.81 9.89
N PRO A 47 -9.76 4.49 10.85
CA PRO A 47 -9.06 4.91 12.06
C PRO A 47 -8.69 3.78 13.01
N ASP A 48 -9.42 2.67 12.99
CA ASP A 48 -9.25 1.61 13.99
C ASP A 48 -8.93 0.23 13.42
N SER A 49 -9.26 -0.02 12.16
CA SER A 49 -9.02 -1.32 11.52
C SER A 49 -8.81 -1.15 10.03
N PHE A 50 -8.13 -2.12 9.44
CA PHE A 50 -7.74 -2.08 8.03
C PHE A 50 -8.29 -3.31 7.31
N PRO A 51 -9.46 -3.20 6.65
CA PRO A 51 -10.15 -4.35 6.05
C PRO A 51 -9.55 -4.75 4.69
N PHE A 52 -8.24 -4.81 4.61
CA PHE A 52 -7.54 -5.17 3.39
C PHE A 52 -6.84 -6.51 3.55
N ASP A 53 -6.75 -7.25 2.46
CA ASP A 53 -5.95 -8.47 2.39
C ASP A 53 -4.50 -8.17 2.03
N LEU A 54 -4.27 -7.02 1.40
CA LEU A 54 -2.94 -6.55 1.04
C LEU A 54 -2.94 -5.03 0.96
N LEU A 55 -1.91 -4.42 1.52
CA LEU A 55 -1.70 -2.97 1.42
C LEU A 55 -0.37 -2.71 0.71
N LEU A 56 -0.45 -2.00 -0.42
CA LEU A 56 0.72 -1.51 -1.15
C LEU A 56 0.99 -0.07 -0.71
N LEU A 57 2.23 0.24 -0.37
CA LEU A 57 2.61 1.57 0.08
C LEU A 57 3.79 2.12 -0.71
N ASP A 58 3.68 3.34 -1.19
CA ASP A 58 4.85 4.11 -1.59
C ASP A 58 5.40 4.83 -0.36
N ILE A 59 6.71 5.02 -0.31
CA ILE A 59 7.34 5.79 0.78
C ILE A 59 7.25 7.28 0.51
N ASP A 60 7.57 7.71 -0.72
CA ASP A 60 7.56 9.13 -1.07
C ASP A 60 6.13 9.64 -1.26
N MET A 61 5.61 10.31 -0.25
CA MET A 61 4.31 10.97 -0.31
C MET A 61 4.38 12.29 0.45
N ASP A 62 3.62 13.28 -0.02
CA ASP A 62 3.50 14.55 0.69
C ASP A 62 2.83 14.33 2.04
N GLY A 63 3.29 15.06 3.05
CA GLY A 63 2.80 14.90 4.41
C GLY A 63 3.43 13.68 5.07
N MET A 64 2.60 12.81 5.64
CA MET A 64 3.09 11.55 6.24
C MET A 64 3.57 10.61 5.13
N ASP A 65 4.82 10.15 5.20
CA ASP A 65 5.34 9.21 4.23
C ASP A 65 4.86 7.77 4.51
N GLY A 66 5.15 6.87 3.57
CA GLY A 66 4.69 5.48 3.68
C GLY A 66 5.30 4.71 4.83
N MET A 67 6.54 5.04 5.22
CA MET A 67 7.16 4.37 6.35
C MET A 67 6.48 4.78 7.67
N ALA A 68 6.20 6.08 7.83
CA ALA A 68 5.47 6.58 8.99
C ALA A 68 4.07 6.00 9.05
N LEU A 69 3.40 5.89 7.90
CA LEU A 69 2.08 5.26 7.81
C LEU A 69 2.13 3.79 8.25
N ALA A 70 3.12 3.04 7.77
CA ALA A 70 3.27 1.64 8.15
C ALA A 70 3.45 1.49 9.67
N LYS A 71 4.24 2.37 10.29
CA LYS A 71 4.43 2.36 11.73
C LYS A 71 3.13 2.64 12.48
N GLU A 72 2.33 3.59 12.00
CA GLU A 72 1.03 3.88 12.60
C GLU A 72 0.07 2.68 12.47
N ILE A 73 0.05 2.05 11.29
CA ILE A 73 -0.78 0.86 11.08
C ILE A 73 -0.37 -0.26 12.03
N ARG A 74 0.93 -0.50 12.20
CA ARG A 74 1.44 -1.57 13.06
C ARG A 74 1.09 -1.41 14.53
N LYS A 75 0.77 -0.21 14.98
CA LYS A 75 0.27 0.00 16.33
C LYS A 75 -1.10 -0.64 16.55
N LYS A 76 -1.87 -0.83 15.49
CA LYS A 76 -3.25 -1.34 15.55
C LYS A 76 -3.39 -2.71 14.90
N ASP A 77 -2.59 -3.02 13.91
CA ASP A 77 -2.66 -4.27 13.16
C ASP A 77 -1.26 -4.75 12.81
N GLN A 78 -0.81 -5.79 13.50
CA GLN A 78 0.51 -6.37 13.30
C GLN A 78 0.53 -7.44 12.22
N LYS A 79 -0.64 -7.81 11.66
CA LYS A 79 -0.77 -8.92 10.72
C LYS A 79 -1.10 -8.49 9.30
N LEU A 80 -1.53 -7.25 9.09
CA LEU A 80 -1.87 -6.78 7.75
C LEU A 80 -0.68 -6.96 6.82
N PRO A 81 -0.82 -7.70 5.71
CA PRO A 81 0.26 -7.81 4.73
C PRO A 81 0.55 -6.46 4.09
N ILE A 82 1.79 -5.99 4.23
CA ILE A 82 2.25 -4.73 3.66
C ILE A 82 3.36 -5.02 2.67
N VAL A 83 3.25 -4.45 1.47
CA VAL A 83 4.31 -4.47 0.46
C VAL A 83 4.66 -3.03 0.13
N PHE A 84 5.93 -2.68 0.30
CA PHE A 84 6.41 -1.38 -0.16
C PHE A 84 6.69 -1.44 -1.66
N LEU A 85 6.24 -0.41 -2.37
CA LEU A 85 6.46 -0.24 -3.79
C LEU A 85 6.93 1.18 -4.00
N THR A 86 8.23 1.38 -4.19
CA THR A 86 8.83 2.69 -4.09
C THR A 86 10.11 2.79 -4.94
N ASN A 87 10.56 4.02 -5.18
CA ASN A 87 11.86 4.29 -5.79
C ASN A 87 13.00 4.35 -4.77
N ARG A 88 12.69 4.24 -3.47
CA ARG A 88 13.65 4.44 -2.39
C ARG A 88 14.22 3.12 -1.87
N SER A 89 15.47 2.81 -2.25
CA SER A 89 16.14 1.60 -1.77
C SER A 89 16.68 1.75 -0.35
N GLU A 90 16.91 2.97 0.12
CA GLU A 90 17.56 3.25 1.39
C GLU A 90 16.72 2.88 2.63
N TYR A 91 15.43 2.60 2.45
CA TYR A 91 14.53 2.25 3.57
C TYR A 91 14.23 0.75 3.68
N VAL A 92 14.97 -0.08 2.96
CA VAL A 92 14.73 -1.53 2.94
C VAL A 92 14.74 -2.15 4.33
N PHE A 93 15.75 -1.84 5.15
CA PHE A 93 15.83 -2.39 6.50
C PHE A 93 14.66 -1.96 7.37
N GLU A 94 14.31 -0.67 7.32
CA GLU A 94 13.16 -0.15 8.07
C GLU A 94 11.87 -0.82 7.63
N GLY A 95 11.71 -1.05 6.33
CA GLY A 95 10.54 -1.74 5.78
C GLY A 95 10.37 -3.13 6.38
N TYR A 96 11.43 -3.91 6.45
CA TYR A 96 11.36 -5.23 7.07
C TYR A 96 11.20 -5.16 8.59
N GLU A 97 11.71 -4.13 9.25
CA GLU A 97 11.49 -3.94 10.68
C GLU A 97 10.02 -3.72 11.03
N VAL A 98 9.25 -3.05 10.16
CA VAL A 98 7.81 -2.90 10.35
C VAL A 98 7.02 -4.10 9.88
N GLY A 99 7.69 -5.19 9.54
CA GLY A 99 7.06 -6.44 9.16
C GLY A 99 6.51 -6.47 7.76
N ALA A 100 7.13 -5.75 6.83
CA ALA A 100 6.72 -5.81 5.43
C ALA A 100 6.94 -7.20 4.86
N LEU A 101 5.97 -7.65 4.08
CA LEU A 101 6.06 -8.92 3.38
C LEU A 101 7.11 -8.86 2.26
N ARG A 102 7.14 -7.74 1.55
CA ARG A 102 8.10 -7.48 0.47
C ARG A 102 8.43 -6.01 0.38
N TYR A 103 9.57 -5.70 -0.19
CA TYR A 103 9.99 -4.35 -0.50
C TYR A 103 10.44 -4.33 -1.96
N LEU A 104 9.65 -3.70 -2.80
CA LEU A 104 9.87 -3.71 -4.25
C LEU A 104 10.24 -2.32 -4.74
N LEU A 105 11.22 -2.26 -5.64
CA LEU A 105 11.60 -1.01 -6.28
C LEU A 105 10.82 -0.84 -7.59
N LYS A 106 10.33 0.39 -7.85
CA LYS A 106 9.70 0.74 -9.13
C LYS A 106 10.74 0.75 -10.24
N PRO A 107 10.35 0.46 -11.50
CA PRO A 107 9.01 0.05 -11.97
C PRO A 107 8.75 -1.43 -11.72
N VAL A 108 7.48 -1.76 -11.73
CA VAL A 108 7.03 -3.15 -11.53
C VAL A 108 6.51 -3.73 -12.81
#